data_2ddda280c30234876a93731c816b0c6c
#
_entry.id   2ddda280c30234876a93731c816b0c6c
#
_cell.length_a   1.000
_cell.length_b   1.000
_cell.length_c   1.000
_cell.angle_alpha   90.00
_cell.angle_beta   90.00
_cell.angle_gamma   90.00
#
_symmetry.space_group_name_H-M   'P 1'
#
loop_
_entity.id
_entity.type
_entity.pdbx_description
1 polymer ?
#
loop_
_entity_poly.entity_id
_entity_poly.type
_entity_poly.pdbx_seq_one_letter_code
_entity_poly.pdbx_strand_id
1 'polypeptide(L)'
;VAFRDYHSTTHENGALNPRLEAEAGHITFQPYSDLPALHLAHDPAEIEANGSWYRNFQYAVEQERGLDSVEDLFNPCTLTFNFNTHEKVSLIAATEPRDVSHADSYRKAEIERRSALNKPANETHRLVTTLTTAADQFIAARQTGETVIAGYHWFADWGRDTMIALPGLTLVNNRWDVAKGI
;
A
#
# COMPACT_ATOMS: atom_id res chain seq x y z
N VAL A 1 4.17 -10.11 6.65
CA VAL A 1 4.11 -8.65 6.88
C VAL A 1 5.45 -8.13 7.35
N ALA A 2 5.79 -6.90 6.99
CA ALA A 2 6.93 -6.15 7.51
C ALA A 2 6.42 -4.83 8.12
N PHE A 3 6.80 -4.58 9.36
CA PHE A 3 6.53 -3.32 10.06
C PHE A 3 7.85 -2.58 10.25
N ARG A 4 8.29 -1.92 9.20
CA ARG A 4 9.57 -1.22 9.12
C ARG A 4 9.50 -0.03 8.19
N ASP A 5 10.47 0.85 8.24
CA ASP A 5 10.63 1.84 7.20
C ASP A 5 11.26 1.24 5.92
N TYR A 6 11.32 2.03 4.85
CA TYR A 6 11.77 1.56 3.54
C TYR A 6 13.27 1.26 3.47
N HIS A 7 14.08 1.80 4.40
CA HIS A 7 15.54 1.69 4.37
C HIS A 7 16.08 0.56 5.23
N SER A 8 15.21 -0.12 5.97
CA SER A 8 15.61 -1.17 6.91
C SER A 8 15.13 -2.53 6.46
N THR A 9 15.87 -3.56 6.78
CA THR A 9 15.41 -4.96 6.72
C THR A 9 14.98 -5.42 8.10
N THR A 10 14.06 -6.36 8.16
CA THR A 10 13.56 -6.95 9.40
C THR A 10 14.13 -8.34 9.59
N HIS A 11 14.49 -8.68 10.81
CA HIS A 11 14.88 -10.03 11.19
C HIS A 11 14.00 -10.54 12.32
N GLU A 12 13.88 -11.88 12.42
CA GLU A 12 13.18 -12.52 13.53
C GLU A 12 13.67 -11.98 14.86
N ASN A 13 12.75 -11.53 15.69
CA ASN A 13 13.07 -11.00 17.01
C ASN A 13 11.96 -11.28 18.03
N GLY A 14 12.33 -11.31 19.29
CA GLY A 14 11.41 -11.62 20.40
C GLY A 14 10.53 -10.45 20.83
N ALA A 15 10.66 -9.26 20.23
CA ALA A 15 9.84 -8.10 20.55
C ALA A 15 8.49 -8.12 19.80
N LEU A 16 8.40 -8.91 18.73
CA LEU A 16 7.16 -9.08 17.97
C LEU A 16 6.11 -9.81 18.82
N ASN A 17 4.96 -9.19 19.02
CA ASN A 17 3.79 -9.83 19.59
C ASN A 17 3.04 -10.61 18.50
N PRO A 18 3.03 -11.94 18.53
CA PRO A 18 2.38 -12.76 17.51
C PRO A 18 0.86 -12.87 17.66
N ARG A 19 0.28 -12.24 18.69
CA ARG A 19 -1.14 -12.35 18.99
C ARG A 19 -1.98 -11.78 17.85
N LEU A 20 -2.91 -12.58 17.37
CA LEU A 20 -3.91 -12.23 16.40
C LEU A 20 -5.29 -12.17 17.08
N GLU A 21 -6.05 -11.13 16.82
CA GLU A 21 -7.46 -11.05 17.20
C GLU A 21 -8.30 -11.28 15.94
N ALA A 22 -9.08 -12.38 15.95
CA ALA A 22 -9.92 -12.76 14.82
C ALA A 22 -11.39 -12.79 15.25
N GLU A 23 -12.19 -12.06 14.51
CA GLU A 23 -13.66 -12.04 14.61
C GLU A 23 -14.25 -12.39 13.24
N ALA A 24 -15.57 -12.60 13.17
CA ALA A 24 -16.22 -12.90 11.90
C ALA A 24 -16.01 -11.78 10.88
N GLY A 25 -15.26 -12.09 9.81
CA GLY A 25 -14.97 -11.13 8.72
C GLY A 25 -13.91 -10.07 9.04
N HIS A 26 -13.25 -10.15 10.21
CA HIS A 26 -12.26 -9.15 10.61
C HIS A 26 -11.10 -9.78 11.39
N ILE A 27 -9.88 -9.36 11.06
CA ILE A 27 -8.66 -9.73 11.78
C ILE A 27 -7.93 -8.45 12.15
N THR A 28 -7.43 -8.40 13.40
CA THR A 28 -6.54 -7.33 13.87
C THR A 28 -5.21 -7.94 14.27
N PHE A 29 -4.13 -7.37 13.78
CA PHE A 29 -2.76 -7.74 14.10
C PHE A 29 -1.94 -6.51 14.45
N GLN A 30 -1.47 -6.43 15.71
CA GLN A 30 -0.61 -5.35 16.19
C GLN A 30 0.66 -5.94 16.81
N PRO A 31 1.71 -6.13 16.00
CA PRO A 31 2.95 -6.75 16.47
C PRO A 31 3.77 -5.88 17.43
N TYR A 32 3.63 -4.56 17.34
CA TYR A 32 4.32 -3.59 18.20
C TYR A 32 3.33 -2.53 18.68
N SER A 33 3.36 -2.23 19.98
CA SER A 33 2.38 -1.34 20.64
C SER A 33 2.47 0.13 20.20
N ASP A 34 3.61 0.53 19.69
CA ASP A 34 3.92 1.89 19.20
C ASP A 34 3.64 2.09 17.71
N LEU A 35 3.24 1.02 17.00
CA LEU A 35 2.89 1.07 15.60
C LEU A 35 1.38 0.86 15.39
N PRO A 36 0.82 1.38 14.29
CA PRO A 36 -0.58 1.12 13.93
C PRO A 36 -0.87 -0.37 13.80
N ALA A 37 -2.06 -0.79 14.20
CA ALA A 37 -2.53 -2.15 13.92
C ALA A 37 -2.80 -2.33 12.42
N LEU A 38 -2.60 -3.55 11.94
CA LEU A 38 -3.10 -3.99 10.64
C LEU A 38 -4.48 -4.60 10.82
N HIS A 39 -5.47 -4.02 10.15
CA HIS A 39 -6.83 -4.52 10.08
C HIS A 39 -7.07 -5.19 8.73
N LEU A 40 -7.56 -6.43 8.75
CA LEU A 40 -7.95 -7.18 7.57
C LEU A 40 -9.45 -7.43 7.64
N ALA A 41 -10.23 -6.76 6.80
CA ALA A 41 -11.64 -7.08 6.60
C ALA A 41 -11.78 -8.02 5.40
N HIS A 42 -12.50 -9.13 5.54
CA HIS A 42 -12.51 -10.19 4.53
C HIS A 42 -13.89 -10.85 4.39
N ASP A 43 -14.17 -11.34 3.18
CA ASP A 43 -15.29 -12.25 2.95
C ASP A 43 -15.08 -13.56 3.75
N PRO A 44 -16.13 -14.39 3.96
CA PRO A 44 -16.00 -15.61 4.73
C PRO A 44 -14.82 -16.47 4.30
N ALA A 45 -13.95 -16.80 5.25
CA ALA A 45 -12.74 -17.57 5.06
C ALA A 45 -12.49 -18.48 6.26
N GLU A 46 -11.77 -19.56 6.03
CA GLU A 46 -11.14 -20.31 7.09
C GLU A 46 -9.86 -19.60 7.51
N ILE A 47 -9.66 -19.42 8.82
CA ILE A 47 -8.54 -18.66 9.38
C ILE A 47 -7.67 -19.64 10.19
N GLU A 48 -6.44 -19.80 9.77
CA GLU A 48 -5.40 -20.49 10.54
C GLU A 48 -4.46 -19.45 11.20
N ALA A 49 -4.63 -19.24 12.49
CA ALA A 49 -3.81 -18.32 13.28
C ALA A 49 -2.52 -19.02 13.77
N ASN A 50 -1.70 -19.48 12.83
CA ASN A 50 -0.50 -20.28 13.06
C ASN A 50 0.78 -19.45 12.82
N GLY A 51 0.85 -18.25 13.35
CA GLY A 51 1.92 -17.29 13.11
C GLY A 51 3.32 -17.90 13.01
N SER A 52 4.03 -17.60 11.94
CA SER A 52 5.37 -18.16 11.68
C SER A 52 6.27 -17.18 10.94
N TRP A 53 7.58 -17.30 11.19
CA TRP A 53 8.57 -16.54 10.45
C TRP A 53 8.97 -17.26 9.16
N TYR A 54 8.85 -16.56 8.05
CA TYR A 54 9.51 -16.90 6.79
C TYR A 54 10.87 -16.21 6.78
N ARG A 55 11.95 -16.98 6.74
CA ARG A 55 13.31 -16.48 6.92
C ARG A 55 14.05 -16.38 5.61
N ASN A 56 15.02 -15.47 5.58
CA ASN A 56 15.98 -15.32 4.49
C ASN A 56 15.35 -15.01 3.13
N PHE A 57 14.37 -14.11 3.08
CA PHE A 57 13.98 -13.50 1.82
C PHE A 57 15.16 -12.74 1.25
N GLN A 58 15.49 -13.01 -0.01
CA GLN A 58 16.60 -12.38 -0.70
C GLN A 58 16.12 -11.43 -1.79
N TYR A 59 16.69 -10.24 -1.81
CA TYR A 59 16.42 -9.20 -2.79
C TYR A 59 17.65 -9.04 -3.68
N ALA A 60 17.69 -9.71 -4.82
CA ALA A 60 18.85 -9.77 -5.70
C ALA A 60 19.33 -8.39 -6.17
N VAL A 61 18.39 -7.49 -6.49
CA VAL A 61 18.72 -6.12 -6.93
C VAL A 61 19.36 -5.30 -5.82
N GLU A 62 18.91 -5.46 -4.57
CA GLU A 62 19.53 -4.78 -3.43
C GLU A 62 20.92 -5.31 -3.15
N GLN A 63 21.12 -6.62 -3.30
CA GLN A 63 22.44 -7.26 -3.18
C GLN A 63 23.42 -6.74 -4.24
N GLU A 64 22.98 -6.60 -5.50
CA GLU A 64 23.81 -6.03 -6.58
C GLU A 64 24.21 -4.57 -6.29
N ARG A 65 23.40 -3.85 -5.55
CA ARG A 65 23.64 -2.46 -5.13
C ARG A 65 24.51 -2.35 -3.87
N GLY A 66 24.85 -3.47 -3.23
CA GLY A 66 25.59 -3.49 -1.99
C GLY A 66 24.78 -3.01 -0.77
N LEU A 67 23.46 -3.14 -0.82
CA LEU A 67 22.54 -2.82 0.26
C LEU A 67 22.15 -4.08 1.05
N ASP A 68 21.53 -3.88 2.22
CA ASP A 68 20.94 -4.98 2.96
C ASP A 68 19.87 -5.65 2.09
N SER A 69 20.07 -6.95 1.86
CA SER A 69 19.32 -7.70 0.85
C SER A 69 18.65 -8.95 1.38
N VAL A 70 18.70 -9.17 2.68
CA VAL A 70 18.08 -10.33 3.33
C VAL A 70 17.18 -9.85 4.45
N GLU A 71 15.94 -10.39 4.52
CA GLU A 71 15.06 -10.13 5.64
C GLU A 71 14.19 -11.33 6.01
N ASP A 72 13.64 -11.30 7.22
CA ASP A 72 12.65 -12.24 7.69
C ASP A 72 11.28 -11.57 7.75
N LEU A 73 10.25 -12.27 7.29
CA LEU A 73 8.89 -11.77 7.25
C LEU A 73 7.98 -12.63 8.15
N PHE A 74 7.24 -11.98 9.03
CA PHE A 74 6.27 -12.70 9.86
C PHE A 74 4.96 -12.90 9.11
N ASN A 75 4.48 -14.15 9.07
CA ASN A 75 3.13 -14.49 8.61
C ASN A 75 2.22 -14.63 9.84
N PRO A 76 1.27 -13.72 10.07
CA PRO A 76 0.38 -13.80 11.24
C PRO A 76 -0.68 -14.88 11.12
N CYS A 77 -1.18 -15.15 9.91
CA CYS A 77 -2.22 -16.13 9.65
C CYS A 77 -2.29 -16.53 8.17
N THR A 78 -3.02 -17.59 7.91
CA THR A 78 -3.43 -17.98 6.56
C THR A 78 -4.95 -17.84 6.44
N LEU A 79 -5.41 -17.24 5.35
CA LEU A 79 -6.81 -17.11 4.97
C LEU A 79 -7.09 -18.04 3.78
N THR A 80 -8.01 -18.98 3.95
CA THR A 80 -8.43 -19.89 2.87
C THR A 80 -9.85 -19.55 2.42
N PHE A 81 -10.00 -19.20 1.15
CA PHE A 81 -11.27 -18.86 0.54
C PHE A 81 -11.77 -19.99 -0.35
N ASN A 82 -13.08 -20.31 -0.26
CA ASN A 82 -13.70 -21.33 -1.08
C ASN A 82 -14.37 -20.73 -2.32
N PHE A 83 -13.71 -20.82 -3.48
CA PHE A 83 -14.24 -20.33 -4.75
C PHE A 83 -15.34 -21.24 -5.37
N ASN A 84 -15.65 -22.40 -4.78
CA ASN A 84 -16.80 -23.19 -5.21
C ASN A 84 -18.13 -22.56 -4.75
N THR A 85 -18.07 -21.74 -3.70
CA THR A 85 -19.25 -21.04 -3.12
C THR A 85 -19.30 -19.56 -3.43
N HIS A 86 -18.18 -18.98 -3.89
CA HIS A 86 -18.05 -17.55 -4.17
C HIS A 86 -17.33 -17.35 -5.50
N GLU A 87 -17.96 -16.66 -6.44
CA GLU A 87 -17.31 -16.27 -7.71
C GLU A 87 -16.20 -15.23 -7.49
N LYS A 88 -16.33 -14.44 -6.43
CA LYS A 88 -15.41 -13.36 -6.06
C LYS A 88 -15.27 -13.31 -4.56
N VAL A 89 -14.07 -13.02 -4.09
CA VAL A 89 -13.79 -12.72 -2.69
C VAL A 89 -13.07 -11.37 -2.58
N SER A 90 -13.29 -10.68 -1.48
CA SER A 90 -12.68 -9.40 -1.17
C SER A 90 -11.88 -9.50 0.12
N LEU A 91 -10.73 -8.85 0.11
CA LEU A 91 -9.88 -8.63 1.28
C LEU A 91 -9.45 -7.16 1.29
N ILE A 92 -9.69 -6.48 2.39
CA ILE A 92 -9.28 -5.09 2.60
C ILE A 92 -8.24 -5.07 3.71
N ALA A 93 -7.04 -4.58 3.42
CA ALA A 93 -6.00 -4.33 4.41
C ALA A 93 -5.90 -2.82 4.66
N ALA A 94 -5.96 -2.41 5.93
CA ALA A 94 -5.92 -0.99 6.30
C ALA A 94 -5.31 -0.82 7.71
N THR A 95 -4.92 0.40 8.05
CA THR A 95 -4.49 0.79 9.40
C THR A 95 -5.66 1.21 10.30
N GLU A 96 -6.88 1.16 9.77
CA GLU A 96 -8.12 1.42 10.48
C GLU A 96 -9.13 0.30 10.18
N PRO A 97 -10.05 -0.01 11.10
CA PRO A 97 -11.11 -0.97 10.85
C PRO A 97 -11.93 -0.59 9.61
N ARG A 98 -12.19 -1.54 8.73
CA ARG A 98 -13.02 -1.38 7.53
C ARG A 98 -14.06 -2.50 7.49
N ASP A 99 -15.13 -2.27 6.74
CA ASP A 99 -16.15 -3.29 6.47
C ASP A 99 -15.96 -3.81 5.04
N VAL A 100 -15.85 -5.14 4.89
CA VAL A 100 -15.64 -5.79 3.59
C VAL A 100 -16.82 -5.56 2.64
N SER A 101 -18.03 -5.34 3.16
CA SER A 101 -19.21 -5.02 2.33
C SER A 101 -19.04 -3.75 1.49
N HIS A 102 -18.11 -2.87 1.87
CA HIS A 102 -17.77 -1.65 1.13
C HIS A 102 -16.70 -1.86 0.05
N ALA A 103 -16.17 -3.06 -0.14
CA ALA A 103 -15.07 -3.32 -1.09
C ALA A 103 -15.40 -2.85 -2.52
N ASP A 104 -16.61 -3.13 -3.00
CA ASP A 104 -17.05 -2.69 -4.33
C ASP A 104 -17.22 -1.18 -4.43
N SER A 105 -17.68 -0.51 -3.38
CA SER A 105 -17.80 0.94 -3.36
C SER A 105 -16.42 1.61 -3.37
N TYR A 106 -15.44 1.10 -2.62
CA TYR A 106 -14.06 1.59 -2.67
C TYR A 106 -13.44 1.40 -4.05
N ARG A 107 -13.61 0.21 -4.63
CA ARG A 107 -13.13 -0.08 -5.99
C ARG A 107 -13.76 0.85 -7.02
N LYS A 108 -15.07 1.07 -6.96
CA LYS A 108 -15.79 1.97 -7.87
C LYS A 108 -15.31 3.41 -7.72
N ALA A 109 -15.22 3.91 -6.50
CA ALA A 109 -14.72 5.26 -6.23
C ALA A 109 -13.30 5.48 -6.78
N GLU A 110 -12.41 4.51 -6.62
CA GLU A 110 -11.04 4.61 -7.14
C GLU A 110 -10.99 4.56 -8.68
N ILE A 111 -11.82 3.74 -9.33
CA ILE A 111 -11.95 3.73 -10.79
C ILE A 111 -12.45 5.09 -11.30
N GLU A 112 -13.47 5.67 -10.64
CA GLU A 112 -14.02 6.98 -10.98
C GLU A 112 -12.98 8.08 -10.78
N ARG A 113 -12.25 8.05 -9.67
CA ARG A 113 -11.15 8.99 -9.37
C ARG A 113 -10.08 8.95 -10.46
N ARG A 114 -9.58 7.76 -10.81
CA ARG A 114 -8.58 7.60 -11.88
C ARG A 114 -9.11 8.01 -13.26
N SER A 115 -10.36 7.72 -13.54
CA SER A 115 -10.99 8.14 -14.79
C SER A 115 -11.10 9.65 -14.90
N ALA A 116 -11.32 10.34 -13.78
CA ALA A 116 -11.37 11.80 -13.75
C ALA A 116 -10.02 12.47 -14.04
N LEU A 117 -8.89 11.82 -13.70
CA LEU A 117 -7.55 12.31 -14.02
C LEU A 117 -7.30 12.34 -15.53
N ASN A 118 -7.92 11.43 -16.27
CA ASN A 118 -7.72 11.22 -17.70
C ASN A 118 -8.81 11.88 -18.57
N LYS A 119 -9.44 12.98 -18.09
CA LYS A 119 -10.43 13.72 -18.92
C LYS A 119 -9.77 14.22 -20.19
N PRO A 120 -10.28 13.85 -21.38
CA PRO A 120 -9.65 14.15 -22.65
C PRO A 120 -9.74 15.64 -22.95
N ALA A 121 -8.59 16.31 -23.01
CA ALA A 121 -8.44 17.45 -23.88
C ALA A 121 -8.05 16.86 -25.26
N ASN A 122 -9.02 16.65 -26.13
CA ASN A 122 -8.85 16.18 -27.51
C ASN A 122 -7.80 15.08 -27.74
N GLU A 123 -8.25 13.87 -28.10
CA GLU A 123 -7.43 12.71 -28.54
C GLU A 123 -6.10 12.53 -27.78
N THR A 124 -6.20 12.32 -26.50
CA THR A 124 -5.01 12.11 -25.66
C THR A 124 -4.32 10.81 -26.05
N HIS A 125 -3.13 10.91 -26.57
CA HIS A 125 -2.31 9.77 -26.91
C HIS A 125 -2.21 8.80 -25.72
N ARG A 126 -2.37 7.48 -25.95
CA ARG A 126 -2.34 6.43 -24.89
C ARG A 126 -1.15 6.61 -23.91
N LEU A 127 0.00 7.05 -24.42
CA LEU A 127 1.18 7.33 -23.59
C LEU A 127 0.91 8.42 -22.54
N VAL A 128 0.25 9.52 -22.93
CA VAL A 128 -0.05 10.64 -22.02
C VAL A 128 -0.99 10.16 -20.91
N THR A 129 -2.05 9.41 -21.25
CA THR A 129 -2.96 8.81 -20.28
C THR A 129 -2.22 7.91 -19.28
N THR A 130 -1.32 7.05 -19.79
CA THR A 130 -0.51 6.18 -18.94
C THR A 130 0.40 6.97 -18.01
N LEU A 131 1.09 8.00 -18.52
CA LEU A 131 1.98 8.84 -17.72
C LEU A 131 1.22 9.68 -16.68
N THR A 132 0.04 10.21 -17.02
CA THR A 132 -0.81 10.94 -16.06
C THR A 132 -1.25 10.05 -14.90
N THR A 133 -1.66 8.81 -15.21
CA THR A 133 -2.03 7.83 -14.18
C THR A 133 -0.82 7.41 -13.33
N ALA A 134 0.34 7.24 -13.95
CA ALA A 134 1.57 6.92 -13.25
C ALA A 134 2.03 8.08 -12.34
N ALA A 135 1.94 9.31 -12.80
CA ALA A 135 2.27 10.50 -12.02
C ALA A 135 1.43 10.61 -10.74
N ASP A 136 0.14 10.27 -10.81
CA ASP A 136 -0.75 10.30 -9.66
C ASP A 136 -0.32 9.35 -8.52
N GLN A 137 0.34 8.24 -8.85
CA GLN A 137 0.79 7.26 -7.85
C GLN A 137 1.87 7.81 -6.92
N PHE A 138 2.60 8.85 -7.33
CA PHE A 138 3.63 9.49 -6.51
C PHE A 138 3.09 10.56 -5.59
N ILE A 139 1.84 10.98 -5.75
CA ILE A 139 1.20 11.99 -4.93
C ILE A 139 0.44 11.29 -3.80
N ALA A 140 0.84 11.58 -2.57
CA ALA A 140 0.25 11.00 -1.38
C ALA A 140 -0.35 12.07 -0.47
N ALA A 141 -1.46 11.74 0.20
CA ALA A 141 -2.06 12.61 1.19
C ALA A 141 -1.15 12.74 2.42
N ARG A 142 -1.07 13.93 2.98
CA ARG A 142 -0.40 14.26 4.23
C ARG A 142 -1.39 14.94 5.16
N GLN A 143 -1.09 15.06 6.46
CA GLN A 143 -2.03 15.61 7.46
C GLN A 143 -2.67 16.94 7.07
N THR A 144 -1.95 17.81 6.36
CA THR A 144 -2.41 19.15 5.98
C THR A 144 -2.24 19.45 4.50
N GLY A 145 -2.21 18.46 3.62
CA GLY A 145 -2.02 18.66 2.19
C GLY A 145 -1.59 17.40 1.47
N GLU A 146 -0.77 17.56 0.46
CA GLU A 146 -0.18 16.46 -0.31
C GLU A 146 1.34 16.50 -0.23
N THR A 147 1.95 15.41 -0.61
CA THR A 147 3.41 15.29 -0.78
C THR A 147 3.73 14.38 -1.95
N VAL A 148 4.99 14.40 -2.38
CA VAL A 148 5.50 13.51 -3.44
C VAL A 148 6.40 12.46 -2.83
N ILE A 149 6.07 11.20 -3.07
CA ILE A 149 6.95 10.07 -2.72
C ILE A 149 8.10 10.02 -3.72
N ALA A 150 9.33 10.09 -3.23
CA ALA A 150 10.52 10.17 -4.08
C ALA A 150 10.81 8.87 -4.85
N GLY A 151 10.37 7.73 -4.32
CA GLY A 151 10.49 6.44 -5.02
C GLY A 151 9.99 5.26 -4.20
N TYR A 152 8.98 4.57 -4.70
CA TYR A 152 8.53 3.30 -4.15
C TYR A 152 9.57 2.21 -4.47
N HIS A 153 9.92 1.32 -3.55
CA HIS A 153 9.44 1.19 -2.15
C HIS A 153 10.49 1.70 -1.15
N TRP A 154 11.50 2.45 -1.58
CA TRP A 154 12.71 2.75 -0.81
C TRP A 154 12.75 4.15 -0.22
N PHE A 155 12.00 5.10 -0.78
CA PHE A 155 12.11 6.50 -0.39
C PHE A 155 10.74 7.04 0.02
N ALA A 156 10.71 7.74 1.15
CA ALA A 156 9.59 8.55 1.57
C ALA A 156 9.53 9.88 0.77
N ASP A 157 8.98 10.91 1.33
CA ASP A 157 8.96 12.24 0.73
C ASP A 157 10.27 12.99 1.02
N TRP A 158 10.90 13.46 -0.05
CA TRP A 158 12.14 14.22 0.00
C TRP A 158 11.92 15.59 -0.67
N GLY A 159 12.19 16.69 0.05
CA GLY A 159 11.89 18.05 -0.43
C GLY A 159 12.56 18.40 -1.76
N ARG A 160 13.84 18.03 -1.95
CA ARG A 160 14.55 18.26 -3.20
C ARG A 160 13.88 17.54 -4.38
N ASP A 161 13.61 16.26 -4.19
CA ASP A 161 13.03 15.38 -5.21
C ASP A 161 11.60 15.84 -5.54
N THR A 162 10.84 16.23 -4.52
CA THR A 162 9.52 16.83 -4.65
C THR A 162 9.58 18.08 -5.54
N MET A 163 10.48 19.04 -5.25
CA MET A 163 10.55 20.29 -6.02
C MET A 163 11.00 20.07 -7.47
N ILE A 164 11.89 19.11 -7.73
CA ILE A 164 12.32 18.76 -9.08
C ILE A 164 11.20 18.09 -9.87
N ALA A 165 10.43 17.19 -9.24
CA ALA A 165 9.39 16.43 -9.89
C ALA A 165 8.05 17.18 -10.01
N LEU A 166 7.78 18.14 -9.14
CA LEU A 166 6.51 18.85 -9.02
C LEU A 166 5.94 19.37 -10.36
N PRO A 167 6.69 20.04 -11.25
CA PRO A 167 6.16 20.51 -12.51
C PRO A 167 5.61 19.36 -13.38
N GLY A 168 6.35 18.24 -13.45
CA GLY A 168 5.97 17.07 -14.25
C GLY A 168 4.82 16.28 -13.67
N LEU A 169 4.73 16.19 -12.35
CA LEU A 169 3.67 15.42 -11.68
C LEU A 169 2.35 16.19 -11.57
N THR A 170 2.39 17.53 -11.51
CA THR A 170 1.22 18.34 -11.22
C THR A 170 0.89 19.37 -12.31
N LEU A 171 1.80 20.32 -12.62
CA LEU A 171 1.49 21.48 -13.45
C LEU A 171 1.13 21.11 -14.88
N VAL A 172 1.87 20.17 -15.51
CA VAL A 172 1.58 19.70 -16.87
C VAL A 172 0.26 18.95 -16.99
N ASN A 173 -0.26 18.47 -15.85
CA ASN A 173 -1.55 17.78 -15.75
C ASN A 173 -2.67 18.71 -15.25
N ASN A 174 -2.44 20.03 -15.19
CA ASN A 174 -3.36 21.06 -14.68
C ASN A 174 -3.82 20.82 -13.24
N ARG A 175 -3.00 20.16 -12.42
CA ARG A 175 -3.28 19.90 -11.00
C ARG A 175 -2.71 21.01 -10.10
N TRP A 176 -3.14 22.25 -10.35
CA TRP A 176 -2.63 23.44 -9.68
C TRP A 176 -2.89 23.45 -8.17
N ASP A 177 -4.04 22.92 -7.76
CA ASP A 177 -4.40 22.90 -6.33
C ASP A 177 -3.54 21.89 -5.57
N VAL A 178 -3.24 20.74 -6.17
CA VAL A 178 -2.29 19.76 -5.63
C VAL A 178 -0.89 20.38 -5.51
N ALA A 179 -0.43 21.08 -6.56
CA ALA A 179 0.87 21.75 -6.53
C ALA A 179 1.00 22.82 -5.43
N LYS A 180 -0.12 23.44 -5.04
CA LYS A 180 -0.16 24.39 -3.91
C LYS A 180 -0.24 23.70 -2.56
N GLY A 181 -0.81 22.50 -2.51
CA GLY A 181 -0.95 21.68 -1.29
C GLY A 181 0.36 21.01 -0.86
N ILE A 182 1.29 20.83 -1.81
CA ILE A 182 2.65 20.34 -1.61
C ILE A 182 3.56 21.47 -1.11
#